data_34bea4eac72fc0a22025afb821b8b08b
#
_entry.id   34bea4eac72fc0a22025afb821b8b08b
#
_cell.length_a   1.000
_cell.length_b   1.000
_cell.length_c   1.000
_cell.angle_alpha   90.00
_cell.angle_beta   90.00
_cell.angle_gamma   90.00
#
_symmetry.space_group_name_H-M   'P 1'
#
loop_
_entity.id
_entity.type
_entity.pdbx_description
1 polymer ?
#
loop_
_entity_poly.entity_id
_entity_poly.type
_entity_poly.pdbx_seq_one_letter_code
_entity_poly.pdbx_strand_id
1 'polypeptide(L)'
;MSFAGKHIIVGVTGSIAAYKSALLVRELVKQGAEVRVVMTPAACEFITPLTLATLSGSDVVIDMFPEERSKGTWHIHLGVWADLMIVTPASANTIAKLAHGFADNALTSLALAIRCPMVLAPAMDTDMYLHTATQENLDILRRREVDIIQPESGELASGLTGPGRLPETQVLMHAIERHFRTGERDLRGMAMLVTAGPTQEPIDPVRYIGNRSSGKMGFAIAEAAALRGAAVTLVSGPVALPTPEGVTRIDVESAREMHDAVMKYYDVQNICILAAAVADFTVSTPAKQKIKKRSLGDDGMQLALDRTPDILAALGEQKGDMLLVGFALETENEQENALRKLNEKNADMMVLNNPRVEGAAFGSDTNVATLIFADGEHEEFERMSKAQLADIIIDRALVALRKR
;
A
#
# COMPACT_ATOMS: atom_id res chain seq x y z
N MET A 1 -7.58 -7.54 -12.92
CA MET A 1 -8.84 -6.78 -13.13
C MET A 1 -8.94 -6.41 -14.60
N SER A 2 -10.12 -6.29 -15.19
CA SER A 2 -10.28 -5.82 -16.58
C SER A 2 -10.57 -4.32 -16.58
N PHE A 3 -9.90 -3.57 -17.46
CA PHE A 3 -10.17 -2.15 -17.69
C PHE A 3 -11.09 -1.93 -18.90
N ALA A 4 -11.89 -2.94 -19.29
CA ALA A 4 -12.82 -2.81 -20.41
C ALA A 4 -13.75 -1.60 -20.22
N GLY A 5 -13.81 -0.72 -21.23
CA GLY A 5 -14.60 0.50 -21.20
C GLY A 5 -14.05 1.62 -20.30
N LYS A 6 -12.79 1.52 -19.83
CA LYS A 6 -12.11 2.59 -19.10
C LYS A 6 -11.22 3.41 -20.03
N HIS A 7 -11.27 4.71 -19.88
CA HIS A 7 -10.56 5.69 -20.67
C HIS A 7 -9.40 6.28 -19.88
N ILE A 8 -8.16 5.98 -20.28
CA ILE A 8 -6.98 6.35 -19.51
C ILE A 8 -6.07 7.24 -20.34
N ILE A 9 -5.70 8.40 -19.78
CA ILE A 9 -4.65 9.26 -20.35
C ILE A 9 -3.33 8.91 -19.70
N VAL A 10 -2.31 8.63 -20.53
CA VAL A 10 -0.93 8.45 -20.09
C VAL A 10 -0.12 9.67 -20.53
N GLY A 11 0.26 10.51 -19.57
CA GLY A 11 1.16 11.63 -19.75
C GLY A 11 2.61 11.18 -19.63
N VAL A 12 3.46 11.45 -20.62
CA VAL A 12 4.87 11.06 -20.61
C VAL A 12 5.76 12.29 -20.64
N THR A 13 6.71 12.37 -19.69
CA THR A 13 7.61 13.52 -19.57
C THR A 13 9.08 13.15 -19.77
N GLY A 14 9.95 14.16 -19.92
CA GLY A 14 11.36 13.97 -20.20
C GLY A 14 12.13 13.36 -19.00
N SER A 15 12.34 12.06 -19.07
CA SER A 15 13.14 11.27 -18.13
C SER A 15 13.63 10.00 -18.82
N ILE A 16 14.80 9.52 -18.45
CA ILE A 16 15.32 8.23 -18.93
C ILE A 16 14.31 7.09 -18.68
N ALA A 17 13.50 7.18 -17.63
CA ALA A 17 12.48 6.20 -17.29
C ALA A 17 11.26 6.17 -18.26
N ALA A 18 11.20 7.06 -19.26
CA ALA A 18 10.10 7.13 -20.22
C ALA A 18 9.88 5.82 -21.00
N TYR A 19 10.92 4.99 -21.17
CA TYR A 19 10.78 3.67 -21.81
C TYR A 19 9.80 2.74 -21.06
N LYS A 20 9.69 2.87 -19.71
CA LYS A 20 8.74 2.09 -18.91
C LYS A 20 7.29 2.45 -19.20
N SER A 21 7.02 3.66 -19.68
CA SER A 21 5.65 4.06 -20.08
C SER A 21 5.12 3.20 -21.23
N ALA A 22 6.01 2.72 -22.13
CA ALA A 22 5.62 1.79 -23.19
C ALA A 22 5.09 0.45 -22.63
N LEU A 23 5.70 -0.05 -21.57
CA LEU A 23 5.25 -1.26 -20.89
C LEU A 23 3.90 -1.06 -20.22
N LEU A 24 3.70 0.08 -19.55
CA LEU A 24 2.42 0.44 -18.93
C LEU A 24 1.31 0.58 -19.98
N VAL A 25 1.53 1.34 -21.05
CA VAL A 25 0.55 1.51 -22.14
C VAL A 25 0.14 0.17 -22.71
N ARG A 26 1.11 -0.70 -23.01
CA ARG A 26 0.85 -2.04 -23.53
C ARG A 26 0.00 -2.88 -22.57
N GLU A 27 0.30 -2.83 -21.26
CA GLU A 27 -0.41 -3.61 -20.26
C GLU A 27 -1.85 -3.11 -20.07
N LEU A 28 -2.07 -1.80 -20.03
CA LEU A 28 -3.40 -1.19 -19.97
C LEU A 28 -4.27 -1.60 -21.16
N VAL A 29 -3.73 -1.53 -22.39
CA VAL A 29 -4.44 -1.95 -23.60
C VAL A 29 -4.77 -3.44 -23.59
N LYS A 30 -3.84 -4.30 -23.15
CA LYS A 30 -4.09 -5.75 -23.01
C LYS A 30 -5.22 -6.05 -22.02
N GLN A 31 -5.37 -5.24 -20.97
CA GLN A 31 -6.45 -5.38 -19.98
C GLN A 31 -7.75 -4.70 -20.43
N GLY A 32 -7.81 -4.17 -21.66
CA GLY A 32 -9.01 -3.66 -22.30
C GLY A 32 -9.27 -2.17 -22.11
N ALA A 33 -8.31 -1.40 -21.59
CA ALA A 33 -8.43 0.06 -21.51
C ALA A 33 -8.33 0.70 -22.90
N GLU A 34 -9.07 1.79 -23.10
CA GLU A 34 -8.79 2.75 -24.17
C GLU A 34 -7.75 3.76 -23.68
N VAL A 35 -6.57 3.77 -24.31
CA VAL A 35 -5.45 4.59 -23.87
C VAL A 35 -5.18 5.72 -24.85
N ARG A 36 -5.06 6.95 -24.34
CA ARG A 36 -4.56 8.12 -25.08
C ARG A 36 -3.26 8.59 -24.46
N VAL A 37 -2.27 8.88 -25.31
CA VAL A 37 -0.95 9.29 -24.84
C VAL A 37 -0.72 10.76 -25.15
N VAL A 38 -0.22 11.51 -24.17
CA VAL A 38 0.19 12.90 -24.32
C VAL A 38 1.64 13.03 -23.87
N MET A 39 2.51 13.51 -24.75
CA MET A 39 3.94 13.64 -24.46
C MET A 39 4.34 15.09 -24.35
N THR A 40 5.28 15.38 -23.44
CA THR A 40 6.03 16.64 -23.54
C THR A 40 7.06 16.57 -24.65
N PRO A 41 7.46 17.70 -25.27
CA PRO A 41 8.56 17.70 -26.27
C PRO A 41 9.83 17.03 -25.73
N ALA A 42 10.19 17.26 -24.46
CA ALA A 42 11.33 16.62 -23.82
C ALA A 42 11.21 15.09 -23.69
N ALA A 43 9.99 14.52 -23.66
CA ALA A 43 9.81 13.08 -23.64
C ALA A 43 10.21 12.42 -24.97
N CYS A 44 10.07 13.14 -26.08
CA CYS A 44 10.41 12.65 -27.41
C CYS A 44 11.92 12.38 -27.58
N GLU A 45 12.77 12.98 -26.75
CA GLU A 45 14.21 12.71 -26.72
C GLU A 45 14.56 11.33 -26.12
N PHE A 46 13.63 10.74 -25.34
CA PHE A 46 13.86 9.46 -24.66
C PHE A 46 13.07 8.30 -25.26
N ILE A 47 11.92 8.57 -25.84
CA ILE A 47 11.06 7.56 -26.49
C ILE A 47 10.31 8.20 -27.64
N THR A 48 10.21 7.49 -28.78
CA THR A 48 9.54 8.08 -29.96
C THR A 48 8.01 8.04 -29.80
N PRO A 49 7.30 9.06 -30.28
CA PRO A 49 5.83 9.07 -30.35
C PRO A 49 5.28 7.87 -31.14
N LEU A 50 5.97 7.42 -32.17
CA LEU A 50 5.59 6.25 -32.96
C LEU A 50 5.49 4.98 -32.12
N THR A 51 6.41 4.77 -31.16
CA THR A 51 6.37 3.62 -30.27
C THR A 51 5.09 3.62 -29.45
N LEU A 52 4.73 4.76 -28.86
CA LEU A 52 3.56 4.88 -28.01
C LEU A 52 2.25 4.87 -28.80
N ALA A 53 2.22 5.46 -30.00
CA ALA A 53 1.09 5.38 -30.92
C ALA A 53 0.79 3.94 -31.33
N THR A 54 1.83 3.17 -31.67
CA THR A 54 1.70 1.76 -32.05
C THR A 54 1.15 0.90 -30.88
N LEU A 55 1.59 1.17 -29.65
CA LEU A 55 1.17 0.40 -28.48
C LEU A 55 -0.24 0.77 -27.98
N SER A 56 -0.62 2.05 -28.07
CA SER A 56 -1.94 2.53 -27.67
C SER A 56 -3.01 2.33 -28.75
N GLY A 57 -2.60 2.14 -30.01
CA GLY A 57 -3.51 2.13 -31.16
C GLY A 57 -4.13 3.49 -31.47
N SER A 58 -3.50 4.59 -31.02
CA SER A 58 -4.04 5.95 -31.12
C SER A 58 -2.94 6.97 -31.33
N ASP A 59 -3.27 8.09 -31.98
CA ASP A 59 -2.34 9.19 -32.16
C ASP A 59 -1.85 9.75 -30.83
N VAL A 60 -0.56 10.12 -30.78
CA VAL A 60 0.08 10.74 -29.61
C VAL A 60 0.01 12.26 -29.77
N VAL A 61 -0.47 12.92 -28.72
CA VAL A 61 -0.51 14.39 -28.69
C VAL A 61 0.81 14.91 -28.12
N ILE A 62 1.47 15.81 -28.85
CA ILE A 62 2.72 16.46 -28.42
C ILE A 62 2.52 17.99 -28.44
N ASP A 63 1.99 18.51 -29.53
CA ASP A 63 1.83 19.93 -29.76
C ASP A 63 0.53 20.46 -29.15
N MET A 64 0.61 21.64 -28.57
CA MET A 64 -0.54 22.34 -28.03
C MET A 64 -1.49 22.79 -29.13
N PHE A 65 -0.93 23.10 -30.32
CA PHE A 65 -1.65 23.57 -31.51
C PHE A 65 -1.41 22.56 -32.66
N PRO A 66 -2.30 21.56 -32.80
CA PRO A 66 -2.16 20.60 -33.91
C PRO A 66 -2.34 21.29 -35.26
N GLU A 67 -1.72 20.73 -36.29
CA GLU A 67 -1.80 21.28 -37.69
C GLU A 67 -3.26 21.37 -38.17
N GLU A 68 -4.09 20.41 -37.83
CA GLU A 68 -5.53 20.44 -38.06
C GLU A 68 -6.24 21.36 -37.05
N ARG A 69 -6.46 22.62 -37.45
CA ARG A 69 -7.13 23.65 -36.60
C ARG A 69 -8.54 23.28 -36.19
N SER A 70 -9.22 22.35 -36.87
CA SER A 70 -10.53 21.78 -36.45
C SER A 70 -10.50 21.07 -35.12
N LYS A 71 -9.32 20.68 -34.63
CA LYS A 71 -9.11 20.01 -33.34
C LYS A 71 -8.66 20.96 -32.23
N GLY A 72 -8.87 22.28 -32.35
CA GLY A 72 -8.36 23.31 -31.44
C GLY A 72 -8.83 23.19 -29.99
N THR A 73 -9.92 22.46 -29.70
CA THR A 73 -10.43 22.18 -28.35
C THR A 73 -10.15 20.75 -27.89
N TRP A 74 -9.17 20.08 -28.48
CA TRP A 74 -8.82 18.69 -28.21
C TRP A 74 -8.60 18.40 -26.71
N HIS A 75 -7.95 19.32 -25.97
CA HIS A 75 -7.69 19.17 -24.52
C HIS A 75 -8.98 19.15 -23.70
N ILE A 76 -10.01 19.92 -24.10
CA ILE A 76 -11.32 19.88 -23.44
C ILE A 76 -12.02 18.54 -23.71
N HIS A 77 -12.05 18.10 -24.98
CA HIS A 77 -12.66 16.82 -25.35
C HIS A 77 -11.97 15.65 -24.65
N LEU A 78 -10.64 15.65 -24.63
CA LEU A 78 -9.86 14.60 -24.00
C LEU A 78 -10.01 14.62 -22.46
N GLY A 79 -10.09 15.83 -21.86
CA GLY A 79 -10.32 16.01 -20.43
C GLY A 79 -11.70 15.57 -19.96
N VAL A 80 -12.72 15.61 -20.82
CA VAL A 80 -14.07 15.09 -20.54
C VAL A 80 -14.15 13.58 -20.81
N TRP A 81 -13.41 13.08 -21.80
CA TRP A 81 -13.39 11.67 -22.18
C TRP A 81 -12.72 10.77 -21.13
N ALA A 82 -11.71 11.27 -20.43
CA ALA A 82 -10.89 10.46 -19.53
C ALA A 82 -11.57 10.13 -18.21
N ASP A 83 -11.41 8.89 -17.79
CA ASP A 83 -11.77 8.40 -16.44
C ASP A 83 -10.60 8.52 -15.45
N LEU A 84 -9.36 8.55 -15.96
CA LEU A 84 -8.12 8.72 -15.17
C LEU A 84 -7.02 9.32 -16.04
N MET A 85 -6.18 10.18 -15.44
CA MET A 85 -4.92 10.61 -16.02
C MET A 85 -3.75 10.18 -15.14
N ILE A 86 -2.80 9.44 -15.71
CA ILE A 86 -1.53 9.12 -15.03
C ILE A 86 -0.38 9.81 -15.77
N VAL A 87 0.47 10.55 -15.04
CA VAL A 87 1.71 11.13 -15.59
C VAL A 87 2.90 10.28 -15.13
N THR A 88 3.50 9.56 -16.05
CA THR A 88 4.57 8.60 -15.77
C THR A 88 5.54 8.49 -16.97
N PRO A 89 6.84 8.74 -16.74
CA PRO A 89 7.42 9.35 -15.57
C PRO A 89 7.01 10.82 -15.42
N ALA A 90 6.91 11.32 -14.17
CA ALA A 90 6.73 12.73 -13.88
C ALA A 90 8.06 13.37 -13.49
N SER A 91 8.62 14.21 -14.37
CA SER A 91 9.86 14.95 -14.12
C SER A 91 9.65 16.10 -13.13
N ALA A 92 10.70 16.53 -12.43
CA ALA A 92 10.66 17.67 -11.50
C ALA A 92 10.08 18.93 -12.15
N ASN A 93 10.45 19.21 -13.41
CA ASN A 93 9.92 20.33 -14.16
C ASN A 93 8.40 20.24 -14.34
N THR A 94 7.89 19.09 -14.74
CA THR A 94 6.45 18.90 -14.94
C THR A 94 5.70 18.96 -13.61
N ILE A 95 6.23 18.37 -12.53
CA ILE A 95 5.68 18.46 -11.17
C ILE A 95 5.55 19.92 -10.75
N ALA A 96 6.61 20.72 -10.93
CA ALA A 96 6.58 22.15 -10.61
C ALA A 96 5.52 22.91 -11.42
N LYS A 97 5.42 22.64 -12.72
CA LYS A 97 4.40 23.25 -13.58
C LYS A 97 2.99 22.93 -13.15
N LEU A 98 2.70 21.67 -12.88
CA LEU A 98 1.40 21.21 -12.38
C LEU A 98 1.05 21.82 -11.02
N ALA A 99 2.03 21.91 -10.10
CA ALA A 99 1.86 22.52 -8.80
C ALA A 99 1.50 24.01 -8.87
N HIS A 100 2.02 24.73 -9.87
CA HIS A 100 1.82 26.17 -10.02
C HIS A 100 0.83 26.54 -11.13
N GLY A 101 0.20 25.58 -11.80
CA GLY A 101 -0.83 25.81 -12.82
C GLY A 101 -0.30 26.36 -14.13
N PHE A 102 0.95 26.09 -14.50
CA PHE A 102 1.48 26.46 -15.82
C PHE A 102 0.89 25.56 -16.92
N ALA A 103 0.46 26.19 -18.02
CA ALA A 103 -0.14 25.54 -19.19
C ALA A 103 0.63 25.91 -20.46
N ASP A 104 1.92 25.62 -20.49
CA ASP A 104 2.84 26.01 -21.57
C ASP A 104 3.14 24.89 -22.58
N ASN A 105 2.52 23.72 -22.41
CA ASN A 105 2.61 22.60 -23.34
C ASN A 105 1.32 21.77 -23.31
N ALA A 106 1.18 20.82 -24.24
CA ALA A 106 -0.01 20.00 -24.39
C ALA A 106 -0.41 19.27 -23.11
N LEU A 107 0.56 18.66 -22.42
CA LEU A 107 0.31 17.88 -21.20
C LEU A 107 -0.19 18.76 -20.05
N THR A 108 0.48 19.88 -19.78
CA THR A 108 0.12 20.78 -18.69
C THR A 108 -1.20 21.53 -18.96
N SER A 109 -1.50 21.84 -20.22
CA SER A 109 -2.79 22.42 -20.62
C SER A 109 -3.93 21.43 -20.44
N LEU A 110 -3.72 20.17 -20.81
CA LEU A 110 -4.69 19.11 -20.61
C LEU A 110 -4.92 18.85 -19.12
N ALA A 111 -3.86 18.85 -18.30
CA ALA A 111 -3.97 18.63 -16.87
C ALA A 111 -4.86 19.66 -16.14
N LEU A 112 -4.96 20.89 -16.66
CA LEU A 112 -5.91 21.89 -16.15
C LEU A 112 -7.35 21.70 -16.66
N ALA A 113 -7.55 20.89 -17.71
CA ALA A 113 -8.84 20.66 -18.33
C ALA A 113 -9.50 19.34 -17.93
N ILE A 114 -8.77 18.41 -17.29
CA ILE A 114 -9.32 17.12 -16.87
C ILE A 114 -10.36 17.28 -15.77
N ARG A 115 -11.31 16.33 -15.72
CA ARG A 115 -12.34 16.21 -14.67
C ARG A 115 -12.21 14.92 -13.88
N CYS A 116 -11.29 14.06 -14.28
CA CYS A 116 -10.98 12.78 -13.66
C CYS A 116 -9.85 12.92 -12.64
N PRO A 117 -9.65 11.93 -11.77
CA PRO A 117 -8.49 11.86 -10.88
C PRO A 117 -7.17 11.90 -11.65
N MET A 118 -6.14 12.49 -11.03
CA MET A 118 -4.77 12.52 -11.54
C MET A 118 -3.85 11.73 -10.63
N VAL A 119 -3.01 10.90 -11.26
CA VAL A 119 -1.95 10.13 -10.60
C VAL A 119 -0.60 10.59 -11.15
N LEU A 120 0.39 10.80 -10.29
CA LEU A 120 1.76 11.14 -10.68
C LEU A 120 2.73 10.07 -10.20
N ALA A 121 3.61 9.62 -11.08
CA ALA A 121 4.74 8.75 -10.76
C ALA A 121 6.06 9.49 -10.98
N PRO A 122 6.62 10.15 -9.94
CA PRO A 122 7.88 10.88 -10.04
C PRO A 122 9.04 9.96 -10.44
N ALA A 123 9.92 10.46 -11.33
CA ALA A 123 11.17 9.78 -11.66
C ALA A 123 12.26 10.79 -12.01
N MET A 124 13.28 10.83 -11.17
CA MET A 124 14.42 11.75 -11.28
C MET A 124 15.58 11.26 -10.40
N ASP A 125 16.72 11.93 -10.47
CA ASP A 125 17.83 11.66 -9.56
C ASP A 125 17.44 11.90 -8.08
N THR A 126 18.12 11.21 -7.16
CA THR A 126 17.78 11.27 -5.72
C THR A 126 17.88 12.66 -5.15
N ASP A 127 18.93 13.43 -5.51
CA ASP A 127 19.12 14.80 -5.02
C ASP A 127 18.01 15.73 -5.54
N MET A 128 17.56 15.54 -6.78
CA MET A 128 16.43 16.27 -7.36
C MET A 128 15.12 15.91 -6.65
N TYR A 129 14.91 14.63 -6.34
CA TYR A 129 13.71 14.18 -5.64
C TYR A 129 13.65 14.71 -4.21
N LEU A 130 14.75 14.63 -3.47
CA LEU A 130 14.86 15.10 -2.08
C LEU A 130 14.97 16.62 -1.95
N HIS A 131 15.17 17.34 -3.08
CA HIS A 131 15.28 18.79 -3.06
C HIS A 131 14.02 19.44 -2.49
N THR A 132 14.19 20.42 -1.60
CA THR A 132 13.07 21.10 -0.89
C THR A 132 11.99 21.58 -1.87
N ALA A 133 12.37 22.24 -2.97
CA ALA A 133 11.41 22.72 -3.96
C ALA A 133 10.59 21.59 -4.61
N THR A 134 11.18 20.41 -4.84
CA THR A 134 10.46 19.25 -5.39
C THR A 134 9.47 18.72 -4.35
N GLN A 135 9.88 18.59 -3.09
CA GLN A 135 9.01 18.12 -2.03
C GLN A 135 7.84 19.09 -1.76
N GLU A 136 8.11 20.40 -1.75
CA GLU A 136 7.07 21.43 -1.62
C GLU A 136 6.05 21.36 -2.77
N ASN A 137 6.50 21.17 -4.01
CA ASN A 137 5.62 21.01 -5.16
C ASN A 137 4.77 19.74 -5.07
N LEU A 138 5.35 18.62 -4.62
CA LEU A 138 4.59 17.39 -4.37
C LEU A 138 3.55 17.58 -3.25
N ASP A 139 3.87 18.33 -2.20
CA ASP A 139 2.92 18.64 -1.12
C ASP A 139 1.77 19.55 -1.58
N ILE A 140 2.04 20.50 -2.49
CA ILE A 140 0.98 21.30 -3.13
C ILE A 140 0.02 20.37 -3.89
N LEU A 141 0.55 19.44 -4.66
CA LEU A 141 -0.26 18.51 -5.47
C LEU A 141 -1.05 17.53 -4.59
N ARG A 142 -0.46 17.01 -3.51
CA ARG A 142 -1.18 16.19 -2.52
C ARG A 142 -2.37 16.91 -1.90
N ARG A 143 -2.20 18.19 -1.51
CA ARG A 143 -3.30 19.03 -0.99
C ARG A 143 -4.41 19.29 -2.03
N ARG A 144 -4.13 19.10 -3.31
CA ARG A 144 -5.10 19.16 -4.41
C ARG A 144 -5.64 17.78 -4.81
N GLU A 145 -5.49 16.80 -3.94
CA GLU A 145 -5.97 15.41 -4.14
C GLU A 145 -5.34 14.68 -5.33
N VAL A 146 -4.14 15.11 -5.77
CA VAL A 146 -3.36 14.37 -6.75
C VAL A 146 -2.67 13.21 -6.05
N ASP A 147 -2.90 11.98 -6.52
CA ASP A 147 -2.25 10.79 -5.98
C ASP A 147 -0.80 10.71 -6.45
N ILE A 148 0.14 10.60 -5.52
CA ILE A 148 1.58 10.54 -5.78
C ILE A 148 2.08 9.14 -5.47
N ILE A 149 2.42 8.37 -6.51
CA ILE A 149 3.09 7.08 -6.35
C ILE A 149 4.52 7.35 -5.92
N GLN A 150 4.90 6.85 -4.75
CA GLN A 150 6.27 7.05 -4.24
C GLN A 150 7.29 6.36 -5.16
N PRO A 151 8.38 7.05 -5.53
CA PRO A 151 9.45 6.40 -6.29
C PRO A 151 10.13 5.32 -5.45
N GLU A 152 10.65 4.30 -6.12
CA GLU A 152 11.43 3.26 -5.47
C GLU A 152 12.84 3.77 -5.12
N SER A 153 13.42 3.18 -4.08
CA SER A 153 14.83 3.39 -3.73
C SER A 153 15.69 2.33 -4.39
N GLY A 154 16.80 2.73 -4.95
CA GLY A 154 17.75 1.84 -5.63
C GLY A 154 18.85 2.61 -6.33
N GLU A 155 19.70 1.92 -7.07
CA GLU A 155 20.71 2.52 -7.93
C GLU A 155 20.04 3.27 -9.09
N LEU A 156 20.47 4.49 -9.32
CA LEU A 156 19.98 5.39 -10.36
C LEU A 156 20.95 5.45 -11.55
N ALA A 157 20.54 6.02 -12.68
CA ALA A 157 21.36 6.14 -13.86
C ALA A 157 22.62 7.01 -13.64
N SER A 158 22.63 7.86 -12.62
CA SER A 158 23.80 8.63 -12.17
C SER A 158 24.81 7.81 -11.38
N GLY A 159 24.49 6.57 -10.97
CA GLY A 159 25.27 5.76 -10.04
C GLY A 159 25.00 6.08 -8.55
N LEU A 160 24.17 7.07 -8.24
CA LEU A 160 23.73 7.33 -6.87
C LEU A 160 22.68 6.30 -6.45
N THR A 161 22.62 6.03 -5.15
CA THR A 161 21.61 5.14 -4.56
C THR A 161 20.67 5.93 -3.67
N GLY A 162 19.36 5.82 -3.90
CA GLY A 162 18.36 6.53 -3.12
C GLY A 162 16.98 6.50 -3.78
N PRO A 163 15.99 7.24 -3.24
CA PRO A 163 14.66 7.37 -3.85
C PRO A 163 14.73 8.21 -5.13
N GLY A 164 13.95 7.84 -6.13
CA GLY A 164 13.89 8.58 -7.42
C GLY A 164 13.62 7.68 -8.62
N ARG A 165 13.74 6.35 -8.44
CA ARG A 165 13.49 5.37 -9.48
C ARG A 165 11.99 5.21 -9.74
N LEU A 166 11.59 5.23 -11.04
CA LEU A 166 10.22 4.95 -11.42
C LEU A 166 9.84 3.52 -10.98
N PRO A 167 8.72 3.34 -10.26
CA PRO A 167 8.24 2.03 -9.86
C PRO A 167 8.02 1.08 -11.04
N GLU A 168 8.01 -0.22 -10.76
CA GLU A 168 7.74 -1.23 -11.77
C GLU A 168 6.30 -1.12 -12.28
N THR A 169 6.08 -1.58 -13.52
CA THR A 169 4.78 -1.47 -14.21
C THR A 169 3.62 -2.01 -13.37
N GLN A 170 3.84 -3.10 -12.62
CA GLN A 170 2.81 -3.68 -11.76
C GLN A 170 2.36 -2.74 -10.64
N VAL A 171 3.27 -1.97 -10.04
CA VAL A 171 2.93 -0.96 -9.02
C VAL A 171 2.09 0.16 -9.61
N LEU A 172 2.44 0.63 -10.82
CA LEU A 172 1.66 1.63 -11.55
C LEU A 172 0.26 1.11 -11.91
N MET A 173 0.16 -0.13 -12.39
CA MET A 173 -1.11 -0.79 -12.70
C MET A 173 -2.01 -0.88 -11.47
N HIS A 174 -1.44 -1.27 -10.33
CA HIS A 174 -2.20 -1.36 -9.08
C HIS A 174 -2.72 0.02 -8.61
N ALA A 175 -1.90 1.08 -8.72
CA ALA A 175 -2.36 2.43 -8.39
C ALA A 175 -3.52 2.88 -9.27
N ILE A 176 -3.48 2.55 -10.57
CA ILE A 176 -4.58 2.80 -11.51
C ILE A 176 -5.84 1.99 -11.12
N GLU A 177 -5.67 0.69 -10.84
CA GLU A 177 -6.78 -0.18 -10.40
C GLU A 177 -7.45 0.36 -9.14
N ARG A 178 -6.67 0.84 -8.18
CA ARG A 178 -7.18 1.43 -6.95
C ARG A 178 -8.14 2.59 -7.22
N HIS A 179 -7.84 3.47 -8.18
CA HIS A 179 -8.71 4.58 -8.56
C HIS A 179 -10.05 4.12 -9.17
N PHE A 180 -10.05 3.03 -9.93
CA PHE A 180 -11.28 2.47 -10.46
C PHE A 180 -12.08 1.68 -9.42
N ARG A 181 -11.42 1.14 -8.40
CA ARG A 181 -12.08 0.50 -7.25
C ARG A 181 -12.64 1.51 -6.24
N THR A 182 -11.98 2.65 -6.01
CA THR A 182 -12.45 3.68 -5.07
C THR A 182 -13.76 4.36 -5.48
N GLY A 183 -14.21 4.20 -6.73
CA GLY A 183 -15.58 4.50 -7.15
C GLY A 183 -16.62 3.54 -6.56
N GLU A 184 -16.24 2.31 -6.27
CA GLU A 184 -17.02 1.31 -5.56
C GLU A 184 -16.61 1.33 -4.09
N ARG A 185 -17.31 2.10 -3.25
CA ARG A 185 -17.19 1.99 -1.79
C ARG A 185 -17.84 0.67 -1.35
N ASP A 186 -17.24 -0.45 -1.80
CA ASP A 186 -17.74 -1.81 -1.64
C ASP A 186 -17.72 -2.30 -0.19
N LEU A 187 -17.02 -1.58 0.69
CA LEU A 187 -17.03 -1.76 2.14
C LEU A 187 -17.92 -0.76 2.88
N ARG A 188 -18.72 0.05 2.15
CA ARG A 188 -19.59 1.01 2.80
C ARG A 188 -20.65 0.31 3.66
N GLY A 189 -20.75 0.72 4.91
CA GLY A 189 -21.62 0.10 5.91
C GLY A 189 -21.03 -1.11 6.62
N MET A 190 -19.80 -1.49 6.27
CA MET A 190 -19.03 -2.53 6.98
C MET A 190 -18.12 -1.93 8.03
N ALA A 191 -17.99 -2.62 9.17
CA ALA A 191 -17.05 -2.30 10.22
C ALA A 191 -15.90 -3.32 10.21
N MET A 192 -14.66 -2.83 10.31
CA MET A 192 -13.45 -3.66 10.30
C MET A 192 -12.54 -3.32 11.48
N LEU A 193 -12.07 -4.36 12.19
CA LEU A 193 -11.04 -4.24 13.20
C LEU A 193 -9.72 -4.78 12.65
N VAL A 194 -8.66 -4.00 12.76
CA VAL A 194 -7.32 -4.40 12.35
C VAL A 194 -6.37 -4.25 13.52
N THR A 195 -5.52 -5.26 13.81
CA THR A 195 -4.42 -5.09 14.75
C THR A 195 -3.11 -4.87 14.00
N ALA A 196 -2.21 -4.03 14.55
CA ALA A 196 -0.95 -3.70 13.92
C ALA A 196 0.17 -3.46 14.94
N GLY A 197 1.41 -3.49 14.47
CA GLY A 197 2.58 -3.21 15.29
C GLY A 197 3.00 -4.37 16.20
N PRO A 198 4.09 -4.21 16.95
CA PRO A 198 4.51 -5.15 17.97
C PRO A 198 3.80 -4.87 19.29
N THR A 199 3.73 -5.85 20.19
CA THR A 199 3.53 -5.58 21.62
C THR A 199 4.88 -5.48 22.33
N GLN A 200 4.92 -4.75 23.45
CA GLN A 200 6.09 -4.54 24.28
C GLN A 200 5.74 -4.98 25.71
N GLU A 201 6.37 -6.05 26.15
CA GLU A 201 6.12 -6.64 27.48
C GLU A 201 7.17 -6.10 28.45
N PRO A 202 6.80 -5.27 29.44
CA PRO A 202 7.78 -4.55 30.25
C PRO A 202 8.57 -5.49 31.14
N ILE A 203 9.90 -5.35 31.14
CA ILE A 203 10.81 -5.94 32.15
C ILE A 203 10.96 -4.96 33.32
N ASP A 204 11.16 -3.69 32.99
CA ASP A 204 11.22 -2.55 33.90
C ASP A 204 10.82 -1.27 33.11
N PRO A 205 10.77 -0.07 33.72
CA PRO A 205 10.37 1.15 33.02
C PRO A 205 11.22 1.55 31.80
N VAL A 206 12.29 0.80 31.48
CA VAL A 206 13.25 1.14 30.40
C VAL A 206 13.37 0.02 29.37
N ARG A 207 13.16 -1.24 29.78
CA ARG A 207 13.38 -2.42 28.95
C ARG A 207 12.13 -3.26 28.82
N TYR A 208 11.96 -3.86 27.64
CA TYR A 208 10.83 -4.72 27.33
C TYR A 208 11.27 -5.93 26.49
N ILE A 209 10.42 -6.95 26.43
CA ILE A 209 10.46 -8.04 25.46
C ILE A 209 9.44 -7.69 24.38
N GLY A 210 9.77 -7.93 23.11
CA GLY A 210 8.85 -7.68 22.01
C GLY A 210 9.33 -8.29 20.72
N ASN A 211 8.41 -8.43 19.77
CA ASN A 211 8.68 -8.94 18.43
C ASN A 211 9.14 -7.83 17.49
N ARG A 212 9.95 -8.17 16.49
CA ARG A 212 10.30 -7.22 15.44
C ARG A 212 9.08 -7.02 14.55
N SER A 213 8.54 -5.80 14.54
CA SER A 213 7.46 -5.40 13.62
C SER A 213 7.50 -3.90 13.42
N SER A 214 7.24 -3.45 12.21
CA SER A 214 7.09 -2.02 11.87
C SER A 214 5.63 -1.56 11.85
N GLY A 215 4.66 -2.48 11.93
CA GLY A 215 3.24 -2.19 11.81
C GLY A 215 2.75 -1.92 10.39
N LYS A 216 3.64 -1.73 9.41
CA LYS A 216 3.30 -1.28 8.04
C LYS A 216 2.20 -2.12 7.36
N MET A 217 2.15 -3.45 7.59
CA MET A 217 1.14 -4.30 6.94
C MET A 217 -0.27 -4.02 7.49
N GLY A 218 -0.44 -4.00 8.81
CA GLY A 218 -1.74 -3.69 9.43
C GLY A 218 -2.20 -2.25 9.11
N PHE A 219 -1.28 -1.29 9.06
CA PHE A 219 -1.60 0.09 8.65
C PHE A 219 -2.04 0.15 7.18
N ALA A 220 -1.38 -0.58 6.27
CA ALA A 220 -1.78 -0.65 4.87
C ALA A 220 -3.18 -1.29 4.70
N ILE A 221 -3.52 -2.31 5.49
CA ILE A 221 -4.85 -2.92 5.50
C ILE A 221 -5.90 -1.92 6.02
N ALA A 222 -5.60 -1.22 7.11
CA ALA A 222 -6.51 -0.23 7.68
C ALA A 222 -6.77 0.92 6.70
N GLU A 223 -5.73 1.42 6.03
CA GLU A 223 -5.82 2.46 4.99
C GLU A 223 -6.66 1.99 3.80
N ALA A 224 -6.36 0.81 3.24
CA ALA A 224 -7.09 0.26 2.12
C ALA A 224 -8.58 0.05 2.44
N ALA A 225 -8.90 -0.45 3.65
CA ALA A 225 -10.28 -0.62 4.08
C ALA A 225 -11.03 0.71 4.23
N ALA A 226 -10.40 1.74 4.82
CA ALA A 226 -10.98 3.07 4.99
C ALA A 226 -11.23 3.75 3.64
N LEU A 227 -10.27 3.67 2.70
CA LEU A 227 -10.42 4.18 1.32
C LEU A 227 -11.61 3.53 0.59
N ARG A 228 -11.90 2.25 0.88
CA ARG A 228 -13.04 1.49 0.34
C ARG A 228 -14.35 1.73 1.11
N GLY A 229 -14.33 2.62 2.11
CA GLY A 229 -15.51 3.11 2.83
C GLY A 229 -15.91 2.31 4.06
N ALA A 230 -15.06 1.42 4.57
CA ALA A 230 -15.27 0.75 5.85
C ALA A 230 -15.13 1.71 7.04
N ALA A 231 -15.88 1.47 8.11
CA ALA A 231 -15.60 2.05 9.43
C ALA A 231 -14.47 1.22 10.08
N VAL A 232 -13.25 1.77 10.12
CA VAL A 232 -12.06 1.02 10.56
C VAL A 232 -11.64 1.38 11.98
N THR A 233 -11.49 0.35 12.82
CA THR A 233 -10.85 0.42 14.14
C THR A 233 -9.47 -0.24 14.06
N LEU A 234 -8.40 0.52 14.26
CA LEU A 234 -7.02 0.06 14.25
C LEU A 234 -6.48 -0.01 15.67
N VAL A 235 -6.28 -1.21 16.22
CA VAL A 235 -5.61 -1.41 17.52
C VAL A 235 -4.11 -1.58 17.25
N SER A 236 -3.31 -0.62 17.67
CA SER A 236 -1.89 -0.55 17.32
C SER A 236 -0.99 -0.65 18.54
N GLY A 237 -0.06 -1.59 18.53
CA GLY A 237 1.12 -1.53 19.39
C GLY A 237 2.05 -0.36 18.99
N PRO A 238 3.14 -0.12 19.76
CA PRO A 238 4.00 1.05 19.58
C PRO A 238 4.70 1.10 18.22
N VAL A 239 4.32 2.06 17.39
CA VAL A 239 4.93 2.35 16.07
C VAL A 239 4.94 3.84 15.78
N ALA A 240 5.90 4.31 14.96
CA ALA A 240 6.00 5.72 14.55
C ALA A 240 5.22 6.04 13.25
N LEU A 241 4.24 5.22 12.87
CA LEU A 241 3.44 5.44 11.66
C LEU A 241 2.31 6.44 11.95
N PRO A 242 2.01 7.37 11.03
CA PRO A 242 0.85 8.24 11.15
C PRO A 242 -0.45 7.42 11.02
N THR A 243 -1.50 7.87 11.66
CA THR A 243 -2.83 7.26 11.53
C THR A 243 -3.37 7.54 10.13
N PRO A 244 -3.80 6.52 9.37
CA PRO A 244 -4.43 6.72 8.06
C PRO A 244 -5.73 7.53 8.18
N GLU A 245 -6.05 8.29 7.14
CA GLU A 245 -7.27 9.09 7.12
C GLU A 245 -8.53 8.20 7.21
N GLY A 246 -9.52 8.62 7.97
CA GLY A 246 -10.77 7.88 8.17
C GLY A 246 -10.67 6.67 9.11
N VAL A 247 -9.50 6.44 9.75
CA VAL A 247 -9.27 5.32 10.66
C VAL A 247 -9.33 5.78 12.11
N THR A 248 -10.08 5.07 12.95
CA THR A 248 -10.06 5.24 14.41
C THR A 248 -8.95 4.39 15.00
N ARG A 249 -7.88 5.03 15.52
CA ARG A 249 -6.74 4.34 16.12
C ARG A 249 -6.86 4.25 17.63
N ILE A 250 -6.52 3.08 18.17
CA ILE A 250 -6.42 2.78 19.61
C ILE A 250 -4.99 2.31 19.86
N ASP A 251 -4.21 3.10 20.58
CA ASP A 251 -2.84 2.74 20.96
C ASP A 251 -2.84 1.86 22.20
N VAL A 252 -2.05 0.80 22.16
CA VAL A 252 -1.82 -0.16 23.23
C VAL A 252 -0.33 -0.47 23.34
N GLU A 253 0.13 -0.95 24.49
CA GLU A 253 1.53 -1.29 24.69
C GLU A 253 1.74 -2.80 24.79
N SER A 254 0.99 -3.48 25.65
CA SER A 254 1.16 -4.92 25.94
C SER A 254 0.18 -5.81 25.18
N ALA A 255 0.48 -7.12 25.14
CA ALA A 255 -0.42 -8.13 24.58
C ALA A 255 -1.77 -8.17 25.31
N ARG A 256 -1.78 -7.94 26.63
CA ARG A 256 -3.00 -7.87 27.43
C ARG A 256 -3.85 -6.66 27.06
N GLU A 257 -3.24 -5.49 26.92
CA GLU A 257 -3.96 -4.29 26.49
C GLU A 257 -4.53 -4.45 25.08
N MET A 258 -3.76 -5.07 24.16
CA MET A 258 -4.24 -5.36 22.81
C MET A 258 -5.41 -6.33 22.83
N HIS A 259 -5.32 -7.41 23.63
CA HIS A 259 -6.42 -8.35 23.83
C HIS A 259 -7.68 -7.63 24.34
N ASP A 260 -7.55 -6.85 25.42
CA ASP A 260 -8.69 -6.18 26.04
C ASP A 260 -9.33 -5.15 25.10
N ALA A 261 -8.51 -4.42 24.31
CA ALA A 261 -9.00 -3.50 23.28
C ALA A 261 -9.74 -4.25 22.16
N VAL A 262 -9.19 -5.36 21.67
CA VAL A 262 -9.84 -6.18 20.63
C VAL A 262 -11.16 -6.72 21.16
N MET A 263 -11.17 -7.33 22.34
CA MET A 263 -12.39 -7.91 22.96
C MET A 263 -13.46 -6.87 23.30
N LYS A 264 -13.09 -5.61 23.42
CA LYS A 264 -14.05 -4.50 23.63
C LYS A 264 -14.80 -4.09 22.36
N TYR A 265 -14.20 -4.29 21.18
CA TYR A 265 -14.73 -3.72 19.92
C TYR A 265 -15.10 -4.77 18.87
N TYR A 266 -14.82 -6.07 19.08
CA TYR A 266 -14.99 -7.11 18.06
C TYR A 266 -16.45 -7.39 17.68
N ASP A 267 -17.37 -7.28 18.61
CA ASP A 267 -18.80 -7.71 18.50
C ASP A 267 -19.60 -6.94 17.45
N VAL A 268 -19.15 -5.73 17.11
CA VAL A 268 -19.77 -4.89 16.07
C VAL A 268 -19.05 -4.96 14.73
N GLN A 269 -18.02 -5.81 14.60
CA GLN A 269 -17.23 -5.91 13.37
C GLN A 269 -17.75 -6.98 12.42
N ASN A 270 -17.68 -6.67 11.11
CA ASN A 270 -17.94 -7.65 10.06
C ASN A 270 -16.70 -8.49 9.76
N ILE A 271 -15.51 -7.84 9.86
CA ILE A 271 -14.22 -8.47 9.56
C ILE A 271 -13.21 -8.07 10.63
N CYS A 272 -12.49 -9.03 11.18
CA CYS A 272 -11.32 -8.79 12.04
C CYS A 272 -10.06 -9.34 11.38
N ILE A 273 -9.02 -8.50 11.24
CA ILE A 273 -7.72 -8.88 10.65
C ILE A 273 -6.62 -8.67 11.68
N LEU A 274 -6.03 -9.76 12.16
CA LEU A 274 -5.02 -9.73 13.21
C LEU A 274 -3.60 -9.78 12.62
N ALA A 275 -3.05 -8.60 12.28
CA ALA A 275 -1.75 -8.43 11.66
C ALA A 275 -0.64 -7.95 12.64
N ALA A 276 -0.95 -7.81 13.92
CA ALA A 276 0.01 -7.45 14.95
C ALA A 276 1.00 -8.58 15.24
N ALA A 277 2.22 -8.22 15.61
CA ALA A 277 3.23 -9.15 16.10
C ALA A 277 3.19 -9.20 17.63
N VAL A 278 2.21 -9.92 18.17
CA VAL A 278 2.00 -10.07 19.60
C VAL A 278 3.09 -10.96 20.21
N ALA A 279 3.65 -10.57 21.34
CA ALA A 279 4.61 -11.41 22.08
C ALA A 279 3.89 -12.60 22.71
N ASP A 280 4.46 -13.80 22.62
CA ASP A 280 3.90 -15.04 23.19
C ASP A 280 4.09 -15.12 24.71
N PHE A 281 5.03 -14.34 25.25
CA PHE A 281 5.42 -14.35 26.67
C PHE A 281 5.55 -12.93 27.22
N THR A 282 5.12 -12.75 28.46
CA THR A 282 5.29 -11.52 29.25
C THR A 282 6.08 -11.83 30.52
N VAL A 283 6.69 -10.81 31.13
CA VAL A 283 7.39 -10.99 32.43
C VAL A 283 6.38 -11.13 33.54
N SER A 284 6.49 -12.23 34.33
CA SER A 284 5.54 -12.54 35.38
C SER A 284 5.39 -11.42 36.43
N THR A 285 6.48 -10.71 36.73
CA THR A 285 6.49 -9.58 37.66
C THR A 285 7.44 -8.50 37.18
N PRO A 286 6.94 -7.50 36.38
CA PRO A 286 7.74 -6.37 35.93
C PRO A 286 8.28 -5.56 37.09
N ALA A 287 9.54 -5.16 37.02
CA ALA A 287 10.18 -4.36 38.09
C ALA A 287 9.65 -2.91 38.03
N LYS A 288 9.22 -2.36 39.16
CA LYS A 288 8.74 -0.97 39.29
C LYS A 288 9.82 0.09 39.06
N GLN A 289 11.11 -0.30 39.18
CA GLN A 289 12.25 0.58 38.95
C GLN A 289 13.26 -0.11 38.04
N LYS A 290 14.07 0.71 37.31
CA LYS A 290 15.13 0.19 36.48
C LYS A 290 16.07 -0.73 37.22
N ILE A 291 16.18 -1.98 36.77
CA ILE A 291 17.09 -3.00 37.35
C ILE A 291 18.55 -2.53 37.10
N LYS A 292 19.32 -2.34 38.17
CA LYS A 292 20.72 -1.89 38.08
C LYS A 292 21.64 -3.09 37.85
N LYS A 293 22.58 -2.99 36.91
CA LYS A 293 23.56 -4.04 36.60
C LYS A 293 24.34 -4.49 37.89
N ARG A 294 24.66 -3.54 38.77
CA ARG A 294 25.39 -3.82 40.03
C ARG A 294 24.61 -4.67 41.02
N SER A 295 23.28 -4.76 40.91
CA SER A 295 22.44 -5.57 41.80
C SER A 295 22.30 -7.03 41.37
N LEU A 296 22.83 -7.40 40.20
CA LEU A 296 22.66 -8.73 39.59
C LEU A 296 23.87 -9.67 39.83
N GLY A 297 24.99 -9.17 40.39
CA GLY A 297 26.23 -9.96 40.49
C GLY A 297 26.81 -10.35 39.12
N ASP A 298 27.61 -11.41 39.10
CA ASP A 298 28.23 -11.94 37.87
C ASP A 298 27.32 -12.95 37.12
N ASP A 299 26.25 -13.41 37.75
CA ASP A 299 25.36 -14.49 37.21
C ASP A 299 24.37 -14.01 36.15
N GLY A 300 24.33 -12.71 35.82
CA GLY A 300 23.40 -12.14 34.84
C GLY A 300 21.97 -11.96 35.36
N MET A 301 21.02 -11.78 34.43
CA MET A 301 19.60 -11.59 34.77
C MET A 301 18.76 -12.78 34.28
N GLN A 302 17.97 -13.37 35.20
CA GLN A 302 16.97 -14.37 34.89
C GLN A 302 15.57 -13.73 34.99
N LEU A 303 14.71 -14.03 34.04
CA LEU A 303 13.33 -13.58 33.98
C LEU A 303 12.38 -14.78 34.03
N ALA A 304 11.43 -14.76 34.94
CA ALA A 304 10.29 -15.66 34.86
C ALA A 304 9.27 -15.10 33.87
N LEU A 305 8.79 -15.95 32.96
CA LEU A 305 7.87 -15.55 31.91
C LEU A 305 6.56 -16.32 32.01
N ASP A 306 5.45 -15.62 31.84
CA ASP A 306 4.11 -16.18 31.72
C ASP A 306 3.65 -16.08 30.24
N ARG A 307 2.70 -16.92 29.85
CA ARG A 307 2.08 -16.83 28.53
C ARG A 307 1.17 -15.61 28.46
N THR A 308 1.18 -14.95 27.31
CA THR A 308 0.25 -13.87 26.99
C THR A 308 -1.11 -14.44 26.53
N PRO A 309 -2.20 -13.65 26.55
CA PRO A 309 -3.47 -14.04 25.98
C PRO A 309 -3.36 -14.30 24.47
N ASP A 310 -3.98 -15.38 23.99
CA ASP A 310 -4.06 -15.69 22.58
C ASP A 310 -5.29 -15.00 21.96
N ILE A 311 -5.08 -13.84 21.34
CA ILE A 311 -6.14 -12.98 20.81
C ILE A 311 -6.90 -13.68 19.67
N LEU A 312 -6.18 -14.40 18.79
CA LEU A 312 -6.80 -15.09 17.66
C LEU A 312 -7.71 -16.23 18.13
N ALA A 313 -7.24 -17.01 19.13
CA ALA A 313 -8.06 -18.06 19.73
C ALA A 313 -9.30 -17.50 20.42
N ALA A 314 -9.14 -16.45 21.24
CA ALA A 314 -10.24 -15.81 21.96
C ALA A 314 -11.33 -15.27 21.01
N LEU A 315 -10.93 -14.67 19.88
CA LEU A 315 -11.89 -14.24 18.84
C LEU A 315 -12.53 -15.43 18.13
N GLY A 316 -11.76 -16.46 17.80
CA GLY A 316 -12.28 -17.65 17.11
C GLY A 316 -13.36 -18.39 17.90
N GLU A 317 -13.27 -18.38 19.24
CA GLU A 317 -14.32 -18.92 20.13
C GLU A 317 -15.61 -18.11 20.11
N GLN A 318 -15.54 -16.80 19.82
CA GLN A 318 -16.65 -15.86 19.94
C GLN A 318 -17.06 -15.20 18.62
N LYS A 319 -16.47 -15.59 17.48
CA LYS A 319 -16.57 -14.82 16.23
C LYS A 319 -17.98 -14.70 15.63
N GLY A 320 -18.90 -15.62 15.94
CA GLY A 320 -20.24 -15.63 15.31
C GLY A 320 -20.16 -15.57 13.77
N ASP A 321 -20.85 -14.59 13.18
CA ASP A 321 -20.83 -14.35 11.72
C ASP A 321 -19.64 -13.48 11.25
N MET A 322 -18.83 -12.98 12.18
CA MET A 322 -17.65 -12.16 11.85
C MET A 322 -16.59 -13.00 11.12
N LEU A 323 -16.03 -12.45 10.04
CA LEU A 323 -14.92 -13.08 9.35
C LEU A 323 -13.60 -12.79 10.10
N LEU A 324 -12.83 -13.83 10.39
CA LEU A 324 -11.59 -13.74 11.14
C LEU A 324 -10.38 -14.12 10.28
N VAL A 325 -9.46 -13.16 10.13
CA VAL A 325 -8.20 -13.34 9.42
C VAL A 325 -7.03 -13.27 10.39
N GLY A 326 -6.21 -14.32 10.42
CA GLY A 326 -4.98 -14.37 11.19
C GLY A 326 -3.74 -14.17 10.32
N PHE A 327 -2.62 -13.79 10.94
CA PHE A 327 -1.30 -13.77 10.34
C PHE A 327 -0.43 -14.85 10.97
N ALA A 328 0.33 -15.56 10.15
CA ALA A 328 1.32 -16.55 10.61
C ALA A 328 2.69 -16.21 10.02
N LEU A 329 3.71 -16.34 10.85
CA LEU A 329 5.10 -16.25 10.46
C LEU A 329 5.73 -17.61 10.74
N GLU A 330 5.99 -18.39 9.70
CA GLU A 330 6.54 -19.74 9.83
C GLU A 330 7.88 -19.81 9.09
N THR A 331 8.74 -20.71 9.55
CA THR A 331 10.08 -20.92 8.98
C THR A 331 10.31 -22.35 8.52
N GLU A 332 9.42 -23.27 8.90
CA GLU A 332 9.47 -24.70 8.56
C GLU A 332 8.03 -25.25 8.48
N ASN A 333 7.77 -26.17 7.54
CA ASN A 333 6.46 -26.79 7.29
C ASN A 333 5.31 -25.76 7.24
N GLU A 334 5.55 -24.68 6.51
CA GLU A 334 4.82 -23.41 6.60
C GLU A 334 3.33 -23.57 6.36
N GLN A 335 2.94 -24.26 5.27
CA GLN A 335 1.53 -24.43 4.91
C GLN A 335 0.80 -25.35 5.88
N GLU A 336 1.41 -26.45 6.32
CA GLU A 336 0.81 -27.39 7.27
C GLU A 336 0.60 -26.73 8.63
N ASN A 337 1.60 -25.97 9.13
CA ASN A 337 1.50 -25.24 10.39
C ASN A 337 0.45 -24.14 10.34
N ALA A 338 0.36 -23.40 9.22
CA ALA A 338 -0.64 -22.35 9.07
C ALA A 338 -2.06 -22.92 8.95
N LEU A 339 -2.27 -24.03 8.23
CA LEU A 339 -3.57 -24.71 8.15
C LEU A 339 -3.98 -25.28 9.52
N ARG A 340 -3.05 -25.87 10.27
CA ARG A 340 -3.32 -26.34 11.64
C ARG A 340 -3.75 -25.17 12.55
N LYS A 341 -3.00 -24.05 12.52
CA LYS A 341 -3.36 -22.84 13.29
C LYS A 341 -4.72 -22.27 12.88
N LEU A 342 -5.04 -22.25 11.59
CA LEU A 342 -6.33 -21.81 11.09
C LEU A 342 -7.47 -22.62 11.71
N ASN A 343 -7.36 -23.95 11.72
CA ASN A 343 -8.37 -24.84 12.30
C ASN A 343 -8.43 -24.73 13.81
N GLU A 344 -7.29 -24.77 14.52
CA GLU A 344 -7.22 -24.68 15.98
C GLU A 344 -7.77 -23.36 16.53
N LYS A 345 -7.62 -22.26 15.77
CA LYS A 345 -8.06 -20.92 16.16
C LYS A 345 -9.40 -20.54 15.52
N ASN A 346 -10.06 -21.45 14.82
CA ASN A 346 -11.32 -21.20 14.13
C ASN A 346 -11.29 -19.92 13.28
N ALA A 347 -10.15 -19.65 12.61
CA ALA A 347 -10.01 -18.56 11.67
C ALA A 347 -10.62 -18.93 10.30
N ASP A 348 -10.92 -17.96 9.46
CA ASP A 348 -11.48 -18.19 8.11
C ASP A 348 -10.41 -18.11 7.03
N MET A 349 -9.38 -17.32 7.31
CA MET A 349 -8.23 -17.13 6.43
C MET A 349 -6.97 -16.90 7.24
N MET A 350 -5.85 -17.43 6.77
CA MET A 350 -4.52 -17.19 7.30
C MET A 350 -3.66 -16.54 6.23
N VAL A 351 -2.98 -15.46 6.60
CA VAL A 351 -1.93 -14.82 5.77
C VAL A 351 -0.59 -15.31 6.28
N LEU A 352 0.05 -16.15 5.49
CA LEU A 352 1.34 -16.73 5.80
C LEU A 352 2.46 -15.91 5.19
N ASN A 353 3.39 -15.45 6.03
CA ASN A 353 4.61 -14.74 5.64
C ASN A 353 5.84 -15.61 5.89
N ASN A 354 6.79 -15.62 4.94
CA ASN A 354 8.09 -16.21 5.15
C ASN A 354 9.18 -15.13 5.29
N PRO A 355 9.76 -14.94 6.48
CA PRO A 355 10.76 -13.90 6.73
C PRO A 355 12.12 -14.19 6.08
N ARG A 356 12.33 -15.41 5.57
CA ARG A 356 13.59 -15.85 4.90
C ARG A 356 13.63 -15.44 3.43
N VAL A 357 12.49 -15.07 2.83
CA VAL A 357 12.44 -14.62 1.44
C VAL A 357 12.94 -13.18 1.35
N GLU A 358 13.88 -12.94 0.44
CA GLU A 358 14.41 -11.61 0.17
C GLU A 358 13.29 -10.64 -0.25
N GLY A 359 13.15 -9.51 0.45
CA GLY A 359 12.07 -8.53 0.23
C GLY A 359 10.82 -8.74 1.08
N ALA A 360 10.73 -9.84 1.87
CA ALA A 360 9.66 -10.08 2.86
C ALA A 360 10.09 -9.72 4.29
N ALA A 361 11.27 -9.13 4.48
CA ALA A 361 11.85 -8.82 5.80
C ALA A 361 11.03 -7.76 6.57
N PHE A 362 11.18 -7.76 7.89
CA PHE A 362 10.63 -6.74 8.78
C PHE A 362 11.09 -5.34 8.37
N GLY A 363 10.16 -4.39 8.29
CA GLY A 363 10.46 -2.99 7.90
C GLY A 363 10.45 -2.72 6.40
N SER A 364 10.47 -3.73 5.53
CA SER A 364 10.33 -3.58 4.08
C SER A 364 8.96 -3.00 3.70
N ASP A 365 8.90 -2.30 2.56
CA ASP A 365 7.64 -1.83 1.94
C ASP A 365 6.98 -2.89 1.06
N THR A 366 7.68 -4.01 0.82
CA THR A 366 7.18 -5.17 0.07
C THR A 366 6.91 -6.35 0.99
N ASN A 367 6.17 -7.33 0.47
CA ASN A 367 5.93 -8.61 1.11
C ASN A 367 5.77 -9.73 0.07
N VAL A 368 6.00 -10.97 0.51
CA VAL A 368 5.67 -12.23 -0.18
C VAL A 368 4.74 -12.98 0.76
N ALA A 369 3.59 -13.39 0.30
CA ALA A 369 2.59 -14.03 1.16
C ALA A 369 1.88 -15.18 0.47
N THR A 370 1.42 -16.15 1.26
CA THR A 370 0.46 -17.17 0.86
C THR A 370 -0.80 -16.99 1.67
N LEU A 371 -1.95 -16.93 1.01
CA LEU A 371 -3.26 -16.96 1.66
C LEU A 371 -3.74 -18.40 1.75
N ILE A 372 -4.17 -18.82 2.93
CA ILE A 372 -4.70 -20.17 3.20
C ILE A 372 -6.13 -20.01 3.71
N PHE A 373 -7.07 -20.77 3.13
CA PHE A 373 -8.49 -20.71 3.43
C PHE A 373 -8.96 -21.92 4.23
N ALA A 374 -10.13 -21.79 4.87
CA ALA A 374 -10.71 -22.85 5.72
C ALA A 374 -11.04 -24.13 4.95
N ASP A 375 -11.27 -24.05 3.65
CA ASP A 375 -11.49 -25.23 2.77
C ASP A 375 -10.20 -25.96 2.36
N GLY A 376 -9.04 -25.44 2.79
CA GLY A 376 -7.72 -25.97 2.47
C GLY A 376 -7.13 -25.45 1.14
N GLU A 377 -7.89 -24.61 0.39
CA GLU A 377 -7.33 -23.92 -0.76
C GLU A 377 -6.24 -22.94 -0.32
N HIS A 378 -5.28 -22.65 -1.19
CA HIS A 378 -4.27 -21.63 -0.94
C HIS A 378 -3.93 -20.88 -2.23
N GLU A 379 -3.54 -19.61 -2.07
CA GLU A 379 -3.07 -18.74 -3.16
C GLU A 379 -1.70 -18.17 -2.80
N GLU A 380 -0.71 -18.35 -3.67
CA GLU A 380 0.64 -17.82 -3.50
C GLU A 380 0.80 -16.50 -4.27
N PHE A 381 1.42 -15.53 -3.64
CA PHE A 381 1.67 -14.23 -4.22
C PHE A 381 3.16 -13.92 -4.23
N GLU A 382 3.67 -13.55 -5.39
CA GLU A 382 5.03 -13.06 -5.56
C GLU A 382 5.23 -11.74 -4.80
N ARG A 383 6.49 -11.30 -4.72
CA ARG A 383 6.84 -10.05 -4.06
C ARG A 383 6.06 -8.87 -4.62
N MET A 384 5.28 -8.20 -3.78
CA MET A 384 4.49 -7.03 -4.11
C MET A 384 4.53 -5.99 -2.98
N SER A 385 4.03 -4.78 -3.21
CA SER A 385 3.91 -3.79 -2.14
C SER A 385 2.90 -4.22 -1.08
N LYS A 386 3.09 -3.75 0.16
CA LYS A 386 2.14 -4.00 1.25
C LYS A 386 0.74 -3.41 0.96
N ALA A 387 0.67 -2.32 0.21
CA ALA A 387 -0.60 -1.75 -0.24
C ALA A 387 -1.34 -2.69 -1.18
N GLN A 388 -0.65 -3.28 -2.18
CA GLN A 388 -1.25 -4.28 -3.08
C GLN A 388 -1.73 -5.51 -2.32
N LEU A 389 -0.89 -6.03 -1.43
CA LEU A 389 -1.25 -7.21 -0.63
C LEU A 389 -2.44 -6.92 0.30
N ALA A 390 -2.54 -5.70 0.86
CA ALA A 390 -3.67 -5.28 1.68
C ALA A 390 -5.00 -5.35 0.92
N ASP A 391 -5.05 -4.83 -0.31
CA ASP A 391 -6.24 -4.92 -1.16
C ASP A 391 -6.62 -6.38 -1.46
N ILE A 392 -5.62 -7.22 -1.80
CA ILE A 392 -5.85 -8.64 -2.08
C ILE A 392 -6.42 -9.35 -0.85
N ILE A 393 -5.86 -9.10 0.33
CA ILE A 393 -6.36 -9.69 1.60
C ILE A 393 -7.82 -9.30 1.83
N ILE A 394 -8.16 -8.01 1.64
CA ILE A 394 -9.53 -7.53 1.81
C ILE A 394 -10.46 -8.15 0.76
N ASP A 395 -10.05 -8.23 -0.51
CA ASP A 395 -10.84 -8.86 -1.58
C ASP A 395 -11.17 -10.32 -1.26
N ARG A 396 -10.18 -11.08 -0.79
CA ARG A 396 -10.37 -12.49 -0.42
C ARG A 396 -11.22 -12.65 0.84
N ALA A 397 -11.06 -11.75 1.81
CA ALA A 397 -11.92 -11.70 2.99
C ALA A 397 -13.38 -11.44 2.61
N LEU A 398 -13.65 -10.51 1.68
CA LEU A 398 -15.00 -10.24 1.18
C LEU A 398 -15.60 -11.44 0.44
N VAL A 399 -14.80 -12.13 -0.37
CA VAL A 399 -15.26 -13.35 -1.06
C VAL A 399 -15.63 -14.43 -0.06
N ALA A 400 -14.78 -14.63 0.98
CA ALA A 400 -15.04 -15.61 2.03
C ALA A 400 -16.29 -15.25 2.86
N LEU A 401 -16.49 -13.96 3.17
CA LEU A 401 -17.67 -13.48 3.89
C LEU A 401 -18.98 -13.70 3.10
N ARG A 402 -18.95 -13.55 1.77
CA ARG A 402 -20.13 -13.75 0.89
C ARG A 402 -20.48 -15.21 0.66
N LYS A 403 -19.55 -16.14 0.87
CA LYS A 403 -19.77 -17.58 0.75
C LYS A 403 -20.45 -18.20 1.98
N ARG A 404 -20.56 -17.45 3.09
CA ARG A 404 -21.28 -17.83 4.32
C ARG A 404 -22.76 -17.48 4.22
#